data_ee14d7df612504f56b899eec94c7631b
#
_entry.id   ee14d7df612504f56b899eec94c7631b
#
_cell.length_a   1.000
_cell.length_b   1.000
_cell.length_c   1.000
_cell.angle_alpha   90.00
_cell.angle_beta   90.00
_cell.angle_gamma   90.00
#
_symmetry.space_group_name_H-M   'P 1'
#
loop_
_entity.id
_entity.type
_entity.pdbx_description
1 polymer ?
#
loop_
_entity_poly.entity_id
_entity_poly.type
_entity_poly.pdbx_seq_one_letter_code
_entity_poly.pdbx_strand_id
1 'polypeptide(L)'
;MFLFFSKLLPLFVYPLGLSCLLLLVALWFCYKRSRWSFVPVLLTLIILMAASNVRVSNSLITSLERQYLPYENMPQAEAIVVLGGATRNDEPPRILPDMSDLGDRLLYAVKLYKDGVAPLILLTGGRIQWFGGESSEAESMATLMEIMGIPGDVILMESKSLNTYENAVYTKEILERRKIKKILLVTSAAHMPRSLAIFRKQGMNAIPAPADLLVSDRNLIESSLTTESRILSFFPDTESLDRTTQAFKEYIGTFVYRLKGWL
;
A
#
# COMPACT_ATOMS: atom_id res chain seq x y z
N MET A 1 20.24 -2.16 9.20
CA MET A 1 20.73 -2.41 7.82
C MET A 1 19.66 -3.02 6.90
N PHE A 2 19.00 -4.14 7.27
CA PHE A 2 17.98 -4.76 6.40
C PHE A 2 16.84 -3.79 6.02
N LEU A 3 16.27 -3.10 7.00
CA LEU A 3 15.16 -2.15 6.77
C LEU A 3 15.55 -1.04 5.79
N PHE A 4 16.77 -0.49 5.89
CA PHE A 4 17.29 0.51 4.95
C PHE A 4 17.37 -0.03 3.52
N PHE A 5 18.04 -1.17 3.32
CA PHE A 5 18.16 -1.77 1.99
C PHE A 5 16.82 -2.20 1.40
N SER A 6 15.87 -2.65 2.23
CA SER A 6 14.52 -2.97 1.77
C SER A 6 13.72 -1.76 1.24
N LYS A 7 14.11 -0.55 1.63
CA LYS A 7 13.55 0.70 1.10
C LYS A 7 14.35 1.26 -0.07
N LEU A 8 15.70 1.13 -0.02
CA LEU A 8 16.60 1.71 -1.02
C LEU A 8 16.63 0.90 -2.33
N LEU A 9 16.83 -0.43 -2.25
CA LEU A 9 17.04 -1.26 -3.45
C LEU A 9 15.86 -1.25 -4.43
N PRO A 10 14.60 -1.30 -3.98
CA PRO A 10 13.47 -1.23 -4.90
C PRO A 10 13.42 0.07 -5.71
N LEU A 11 13.95 1.19 -5.18
CA LEU A 11 13.96 2.47 -5.90
C LEU A 11 14.70 2.38 -7.23
N PHE A 12 15.73 1.52 -7.33
CA PHE A 12 16.48 1.30 -8.58
C PHE A 12 15.75 0.39 -9.58
N VAL A 13 14.74 -0.34 -9.13
CA VAL A 13 13.96 -1.27 -9.95
C VAL A 13 12.62 -0.64 -10.37
N TYR A 14 12.12 0.33 -9.61
CA TYR A 14 10.91 1.06 -9.97
C TYR A 14 11.10 1.84 -11.28
N PRO A 15 10.03 2.03 -12.07
CA PRO A 15 10.14 2.61 -13.42
C PRO A 15 10.95 3.91 -13.48
N LEU A 16 10.73 4.83 -12.56
CA LEU A 16 11.44 6.10 -12.51
C LEU A 16 12.92 5.93 -12.17
N GLY A 17 13.25 5.16 -11.12
CA GLY A 17 14.64 4.95 -10.71
C GLY A 17 15.44 4.18 -11.75
N LEU A 18 14.84 3.14 -12.36
CA LEU A 18 15.46 2.41 -13.47
C LEU A 18 15.71 3.31 -14.68
N SER A 19 14.77 4.20 -14.99
CA SER A 19 14.92 5.20 -16.05
C SER A 19 16.07 6.14 -15.79
N CYS A 20 16.25 6.64 -14.56
CA CYS A 20 17.39 7.47 -14.17
C CYS A 20 18.72 6.71 -14.33
N LEU A 21 18.79 5.44 -13.92
CA LEU A 21 20.00 4.62 -14.10
C LEU A 21 20.34 4.44 -15.59
N LEU A 22 19.36 4.16 -16.42
CA LEU A 22 19.56 4.01 -17.86
C LEU A 22 20.05 5.32 -18.50
N LEU A 23 19.55 6.48 -18.06
CA LEU A 23 20.05 7.77 -18.52
C LEU A 23 21.51 8.02 -18.10
N LEU A 24 21.91 7.62 -16.89
CA LEU A 24 23.33 7.69 -16.47
C LEU A 24 24.21 6.79 -17.36
N VAL A 25 23.73 5.59 -17.71
CA VAL A 25 24.43 4.71 -18.66
C VAL A 25 24.51 5.35 -20.05
N ALA A 26 23.44 6.01 -20.51
CA ALA A 26 23.44 6.74 -21.79
C ALA A 26 24.50 7.86 -21.80
N LEU A 27 24.55 8.66 -20.73
CA LEU A 27 25.56 9.72 -20.58
C LEU A 27 26.99 9.15 -20.60
N TRP A 28 27.23 8.03 -19.93
CA TRP A 28 28.53 7.37 -19.97
C TRP A 28 28.89 6.89 -21.37
N PHE A 29 27.95 6.30 -22.14
CA PHE A 29 28.16 5.93 -23.54
C PHE A 29 28.40 7.15 -24.44
N CYS A 30 27.70 8.25 -24.22
CA CYS A 30 27.93 9.52 -24.92
C CYS A 30 29.34 10.05 -24.65
N TYR A 31 29.79 10.05 -23.39
CA TYR A 31 31.17 10.43 -23.03
C TYR A 31 32.22 9.57 -23.74
N LYS A 32 31.96 8.26 -23.86
CA LYS A 32 32.81 7.31 -24.62
C LYS A 32 32.65 7.42 -26.14
N ARG A 33 31.84 8.36 -26.64
CA ARG A 33 31.52 8.52 -28.07
C ARG A 33 31.01 7.23 -28.72
N SER A 34 30.32 6.38 -27.97
CA SER A 34 29.78 5.11 -28.45
C SER A 34 28.48 5.32 -29.21
N ARG A 35 28.35 4.70 -30.38
CA ARG A 35 27.08 4.65 -31.14
C ARG A 35 25.93 3.97 -30.39
N TRP A 36 26.21 3.22 -29.33
CA TRP A 36 25.22 2.51 -28.53
C TRP A 36 24.50 3.39 -27.50
N SER A 37 24.86 4.67 -27.40
CA SER A 37 24.24 5.60 -26.44
C SER A 37 22.72 5.75 -26.61
N PHE A 38 22.19 5.54 -27.81
CA PHE A 38 20.76 5.62 -28.08
C PHE A 38 19.96 4.49 -27.42
N VAL A 39 20.57 3.32 -27.17
CA VAL A 39 19.87 2.13 -26.64
C VAL A 39 19.30 2.38 -25.26
N PRO A 40 20.08 2.83 -24.24
CA PRO A 40 19.51 3.11 -22.93
C PRO A 40 18.53 4.31 -22.95
N VAL A 41 18.69 5.29 -23.86
CA VAL A 41 17.69 6.35 -24.04
C VAL A 41 16.36 5.79 -24.56
N LEU A 42 16.41 4.94 -25.56
CA LEU A 42 15.21 4.28 -26.12
C LEU A 42 14.52 3.41 -25.06
N LEU A 43 15.29 2.63 -24.28
CA LEU A 43 14.74 1.81 -23.20
C LEU A 43 14.06 2.67 -22.13
N THR A 44 14.69 3.79 -21.75
CA THR A 44 14.08 4.76 -20.82
C THR A 44 12.74 5.27 -21.33
N LEU A 45 12.69 5.69 -22.60
CA LEU A 45 11.45 6.16 -23.21
C LEU A 45 10.36 5.08 -23.18
N ILE A 46 10.69 3.85 -23.58
CA ILE A 46 9.75 2.74 -23.56
C ILE A 46 9.24 2.46 -22.13
N ILE A 47 10.14 2.42 -21.14
CA ILE A 47 9.76 2.17 -19.74
C ILE A 47 8.81 3.27 -19.23
N LEU A 48 9.17 4.54 -19.44
CA LEU A 48 8.33 5.65 -18.98
C LEU A 48 6.99 5.69 -19.70
N MET A 49 6.96 5.52 -21.03
CA MET A 49 5.70 5.47 -21.77
C MET A 49 4.82 4.31 -21.34
N ALA A 50 5.38 3.14 -21.09
CA ALA A 50 4.61 1.98 -20.63
C ALA A 50 4.12 2.15 -19.19
N ALA A 51 5.01 2.57 -18.27
CA ALA A 51 4.69 2.70 -16.85
C ALA A 51 3.72 3.85 -16.55
N SER A 52 3.74 4.92 -17.37
CA SER A 52 2.83 6.06 -17.24
C SER A 52 1.55 5.92 -18.08
N ASN A 53 1.31 4.75 -18.67
CA ASN A 53 0.12 4.50 -19.47
C ASN A 53 -1.02 3.99 -18.60
N VAL A 54 -2.19 4.64 -18.69
CA VAL A 54 -3.38 4.32 -17.88
C VAL A 54 -3.86 2.88 -18.04
N ARG A 55 -3.75 2.29 -19.25
CA ARG A 55 -4.17 0.90 -19.46
C ARG A 55 -3.23 -0.09 -18.82
N VAL A 56 -1.92 0.16 -18.91
CA VAL A 56 -0.89 -0.67 -18.27
C VAL A 56 -1.02 -0.60 -16.75
N SER A 57 -1.09 0.61 -16.19
CA SER A 57 -1.21 0.82 -14.75
C SER A 57 -2.49 0.19 -14.18
N ASN A 58 -3.64 0.42 -14.81
CA ASN A 58 -4.90 -0.17 -14.40
C ASN A 58 -4.87 -1.71 -14.48
N SER A 59 -4.27 -2.29 -15.52
CA SER A 59 -4.13 -3.76 -15.62
C SER A 59 -3.29 -4.34 -14.48
N LEU A 60 -2.17 -3.70 -14.15
CA LEU A 60 -1.28 -4.14 -13.06
C LEU A 60 -1.98 -4.05 -11.69
N ILE A 61 -2.58 -2.91 -11.36
CA ILE A 61 -3.28 -2.72 -10.09
C ILE A 61 -4.49 -3.65 -9.99
N THR A 62 -5.31 -3.75 -11.02
CA THR A 62 -6.50 -4.62 -11.04
C THR A 62 -6.13 -6.09 -10.79
N SER A 63 -4.97 -6.55 -11.26
CA SER A 63 -4.50 -7.92 -11.00
C SER A 63 -4.21 -8.21 -9.52
N LEU A 64 -3.99 -7.17 -8.71
CA LEU A 64 -3.83 -7.25 -7.26
C LEU A 64 -5.17 -7.06 -6.54
N GLU A 65 -5.90 -5.98 -6.87
CA GLU A 65 -7.12 -5.57 -6.17
C GLU A 65 -8.26 -6.58 -6.32
N ARG A 66 -8.40 -7.20 -7.50
CA ARG A 66 -9.50 -8.15 -7.75
C ARG A 66 -9.30 -9.54 -7.17
N GLN A 67 -8.19 -9.80 -6.50
CA GLN A 67 -8.00 -11.05 -5.75
C GLN A 67 -8.91 -11.11 -4.52
N TYR A 68 -9.22 -9.96 -3.93
CA TYR A 68 -10.12 -9.83 -2.77
C TYR A 68 -10.98 -8.59 -2.96
N LEU A 69 -12.27 -8.80 -3.18
CA LEU A 69 -13.25 -7.72 -3.27
C LEU A 69 -13.98 -7.52 -1.94
N PRO A 70 -14.50 -6.32 -1.67
CA PRO A 70 -15.34 -6.09 -0.51
C PRO A 70 -16.56 -7.01 -0.51
N TYR A 71 -16.93 -7.52 0.68
CA TYR A 71 -18.16 -8.30 0.84
C TYR A 71 -19.37 -7.37 0.80
N GLU A 72 -20.45 -7.80 0.15
CA GLU A 72 -21.76 -7.11 0.23
C GLU A 72 -22.28 -7.09 1.67
N ASN A 73 -22.16 -8.21 2.37
CA ASN A 73 -22.46 -8.34 3.78
C ASN A 73 -21.22 -8.83 4.52
N MET A 74 -20.58 -7.92 5.25
CA MET A 74 -19.34 -8.23 5.97
C MET A 74 -19.62 -9.22 7.11
N PRO A 75 -18.89 -10.34 7.19
CA PRO A 75 -19.06 -11.30 8.28
C PRO A 75 -18.64 -10.70 9.63
N GLN A 76 -19.39 -11.03 10.70
CA GLN A 76 -19.05 -10.64 12.07
C GLN A 76 -17.68 -11.17 12.47
N ALA A 77 -16.94 -10.36 13.20
CA ALA A 77 -15.61 -10.66 13.75
C ALA A 77 -15.48 -10.14 15.19
N GLU A 78 -14.37 -10.48 15.83
CA GLU A 78 -14.09 -10.08 17.22
C GLU A 78 -13.29 -8.79 17.28
N ALA A 79 -12.52 -8.48 16.21
CA ALA A 79 -11.80 -7.22 16.07
C ALA A 79 -11.60 -6.83 14.60
N ILE A 80 -11.46 -5.52 14.36
CA ILE A 80 -11.00 -4.94 13.10
C ILE A 80 -9.52 -4.62 13.26
N VAL A 81 -8.66 -5.19 12.44
CA VAL A 81 -7.22 -4.89 12.41
C VAL A 81 -6.93 -3.99 11.23
N VAL A 82 -6.42 -2.78 11.49
CA VAL A 82 -6.10 -1.79 10.46
C VAL A 82 -4.59 -1.69 10.33
N LEU A 83 -4.08 -1.96 9.12
CA LEU A 83 -2.66 -1.82 8.83
C LEU A 83 -2.27 -0.36 8.58
N GLY A 84 -1.07 0.01 9.02
CA GLY A 84 -0.44 1.29 8.76
C GLY A 84 -0.27 1.61 7.26
N GLY A 85 0.19 2.83 6.97
CA GLY A 85 0.23 3.44 5.64
C GLY A 85 -0.92 4.43 5.39
N ALA A 86 -1.78 4.66 6.39
CA ALA A 86 -2.97 5.49 6.30
C ALA A 86 -2.73 6.97 6.64
N THR A 87 -1.64 7.28 7.34
CA THR A 87 -1.39 8.61 7.88
C THR A 87 -0.03 9.15 7.49
N ARG A 88 0.07 10.48 7.50
CA ARG A 88 1.33 11.24 7.48
C ARG A 88 1.58 11.76 8.88
N ASN A 89 2.86 11.84 9.27
CA ASN A 89 3.26 12.28 10.60
C ASN A 89 2.69 13.65 10.97
N ASP A 90 2.42 13.84 12.24
CA ASP A 90 1.92 15.07 12.89
C ASP A 90 3.00 16.14 13.13
N GLU A 91 3.99 16.23 12.24
CA GLU A 91 5.08 17.19 12.33
C GLU A 91 4.64 18.60 11.91
N PRO A 92 5.15 19.65 12.58
CA PRO A 92 4.89 21.02 12.16
C PRO A 92 5.19 21.26 10.67
N PRO A 93 4.37 22.02 9.94
CA PRO A 93 3.26 22.88 10.43
C PRO A 93 1.91 22.18 10.59
N ARG A 94 1.82 20.84 10.52
CA ARG A 94 0.57 20.12 10.73
C ARG A 94 0.12 20.24 12.18
N ILE A 95 -1.15 20.52 12.39
CA ILE A 95 -1.79 20.63 13.71
C ILE A 95 -2.28 19.25 14.18
N LEU A 96 -2.60 18.37 13.21
CA LEU A 96 -3.10 17.01 13.40
C LEU A 96 -2.40 16.07 12.41
N PRO A 97 -2.40 14.76 12.66
CA PRO A 97 -2.01 13.80 11.63
C PRO A 97 -2.86 13.98 10.37
N ASP A 98 -2.24 14.03 9.20
CA ASP A 98 -2.96 14.06 7.93
C ASP A 98 -3.24 12.63 7.45
N MET A 99 -4.37 12.42 6.78
CA MET A 99 -4.59 11.20 6.01
C MET A 99 -3.64 11.17 4.80
N SER A 100 -3.08 10.00 4.53
CA SER A 100 -2.36 9.73 3.27
C SER A 100 -3.36 9.41 2.16
N ASP A 101 -2.87 9.21 0.94
CA ASP A 101 -3.68 8.75 -0.20
C ASP A 101 -4.29 7.35 0.02
N LEU A 102 -3.88 6.65 1.08
CA LEU A 102 -4.40 5.35 1.53
C LEU A 102 -5.24 5.47 2.81
N GLY A 103 -5.78 6.66 3.09
CA GLY A 103 -6.55 6.97 4.30
C GLY A 103 -7.96 6.36 4.35
N ASP A 104 -8.51 5.97 3.22
CA ASP A 104 -9.86 5.40 3.14
C ASP A 104 -10.03 4.14 4.01
N ARG A 105 -8.92 3.44 4.32
CA ARG A 105 -8.95 2.30 5.26
C ARG A 105 -9.37 2.68 6.67
N LEU A 106 -9.08 3.92 7.12
CA LEU A 106 -9.56 4.42 8.40
C LEU A 106 -11.06 4.65 8.36
N LEU A 107 -11.55 5.33 7.31
CA LEU A 107 -12.98 5.57 7.10
C LEU A 107 -13.75 4.24 7.01
N TYR A 108 -13.19 3.27 6.29
CA TYR A 108 -13.82 1.96 6.17
C TYR A 108 -13.84 1.20 7.50
N ALA A 109 -12.77 1.24 8.28
CA ALA A 109 -12.73 0.63 9.61
C ALA A 109 -13.74 1.30 10.57
N VAL A 110 -13.85 2.63 10.54
CA VAL A 110 -14.86 3.38 11.31
C VAL A 110 -16.28 2.96 10.89
N LYS A 111 -16.54 2.82 9.59
CA LYS A 111 -17.83 2.32 9.10
C LYS A 111 -18.13 0.92 9.63
N LEU A 112 -17.19 -0.02 9.50
CA LEU A 112 -17.35 -1.41 9.97
C LEU A 112 -17.64 -1.47 11.49
N TYR A 113 -16.97 -0.64 12.28
CA TYR A 113 -17.24 -0.54 13.71
C TYR A 113 -18.63 0.00 14.00
N LYS A 114 -19.03 1.12 13.34
CA LYS A 114 -20.36 1.72 13.51
C LYS A 114 -21.50 0.81 13.03
N ASP A 115 -21.24 -0.01 12.02
CA ASP A 115 -22.16 -1.06 11.56
C ASP A 115 -22.26 -2.26 12.54
N GLY A 116 -21.48 -2.25 13.64
CA GLY A 116 -21.49 -3.30 14.65
C GLY A 116 -20.85 -4.60 14.19
N VAL A 117 -20.00 -4.59 13.14
CA VAL A 117 -19.36 -5.80 12.59
C VAL A 117 -18.32 -6.39 13.53
N ALA A 118 -17.66 -5.56 14.34
CA ALA A 118 -16.77 -5.99 15.40
C ALA A 118 -16.71 -4.95 16.54
N PRO A 119 -16.54 -5.39 17.81
CA PRO A 119 -16.58 -4.49 18.98
C PRO A 119 -15.24 -3.78 19.26
N LEU A 120 -14.13 -4.20 18.65
CA LEU A 120 -12.78 -3.68 18.91
C LEU A 120 -12.09 -3.31 17.60
N ILE A 121 -11.21 -2.29 17.67
CA ILE A 121 -10.33 -1.90 16.58
C ILE A 121 -8.88 -2.04 17.07
N LEU A 122 -8.02 -2.71 16.30
CA LEU A 122 -6.59 -2.79 16.54
C LEU A 122 -5.86 -2.08 15.42
N LEU A 123 -5.14 -1.02 15.75
CA LEU A 123 -4.31 -0.25 14.83
C LEU A 123 -2.88 -0.74 14.94
N THR A 124 -2.26 -1.12 13.82
CA THR A 124 -0.89 -1.64 13.82
C THR A 124 -0.02 -0.86 12.86
N GLY A 125 1.07 -0.32 13.36
CA GLY A 125 2.05 0.45 12.62
C GLY A 125 2.95 1.23 13.55
N GLY A 126 4.23 0.90 13.54
CA GLY A 126 5.26 1.61 14.27
C GLY A 126 5.78 2.81 13.49
N ARG A 127 6.98 3.24 13.88
CA ARG A 127 7.64 4.41 13.32
C ARG A 127 9.04 4.07 12.82
N ILE A 128 9.34 4.52 11.64
CA ILE A 128 10.70 4.45 11.11
C ILE A 128 11.42 5.76 11.44
N GLN A 129 12.31 5.73 12.41
CA GLN A 129 12.95 6.92 13.02
C GLN A 129 13.57 7.91 12.02
N TRP A 130 14.17 7.43 10.92
CA TRP A 130 14.79 8.32 9.93
C TRP A 130 13.81 9.04 8.99
N PHE A 131 12.51 8.77 9.09
CA PHE A 131 11.47 9.53 8.38
C PHE A 131 10.85 10.65 9.22
N GLY A 132 11.38 10.91 10.42
CA GLY A 132 10.88 11.94 11.32
C GLY A 132 9.65 11.54 12.15
N GLY A 133 9.05 12.54 12.83
CA GLY A 133 7.86 12.42 13.66
C GLY A 133 8.12 11.90 15.10
N GLU A 134 7.25 12.21 16.07
CA GLU A 134 7.33 11.71 17.44
C GLU A 134 6.38 10.54 17.71
N SER A 135 5.21 10.53 17.07
CA SER A 135 4.18 9.51 17.22
C SER A 135 4.39 8.32 16.29
N SER A 136 3.97 7.14 16.72
CA SER A 136 3.82 5.97 15.85
C SER A 136 2.65 6.16 14.89
N GLU A 137 2.61 5.38 13.82
CA GLU A 137 1.48 5.44 12.90
C GLU A 137 0.18 4.97 13.57
N ALA A 138 0.25 3.97 14.46
CA ALA A 138 -0.89 3.51 15.24
C ALA A 138 -1.48 4.64 16.13
N GLU A 139 -0.64 5.47 16.75
CA GLU A 139 -1.07 6.63 17.53
C GLU A 139 -1.72 7.70 16.65
N SER A 140 -1.13 8.02 15.51
CA SER A 140 -1.70 8.96 14.53
C SER A 140 -3.07 8.49 14.01
N MET A 141 -3.20 7.19 13.72
CA MET A 141 -4.47 6.59 13.32
C MET A 141 -5.51 6.65 14.44
N ALA A 142 -5.11 6.40 15.72
CA ALA A 142 -6.00 6.47 16.87
C ALA A 142 -6.56 7.89 17.05
N THR A 143 -5.70 8.91 17.00
CA THR A 143 -6.13 10.32 17.07
C THR A 143 -7.20 10.65 16.01
N LEU A 144 -7.02 10.22 14.76
CA LEU A 144 -7.98 10.44 13.70
C LEU A 144 -9.30 9.68 13.94
N MET A 145 -9.22 8.43 14.43
CA MET A 145 -10.43 7.66 14.75
C MET A 145 -11.24 8.24 15.89
N GLU A 146 -10.57 8.76 16.93
CA GLU A 146 -11.24 9.45 18.04
C GLU A 146 -11.96 10.72 17.55
N ILE A 147 -11.35 11.51 16.66
CA ILE A 147 -11.98 12.66 15.99
C ILE A 147 -13.20 12.21 15.18
N MET A 148 -13.18 11.02 14.57
CA MET A 148 -14.30 10.43 13.85
C MET A 148 -15.38 9.82 14.77
N GLY A 149 -15.22 9.95 16.10
CA GLY A 149 -16.17 9.53 17.11
C GLY A 149 -16.06 8.06 17.52
N ILE A 150 -14.91 7.44 17.37
CA ILE A 150 -14.63 6.11 17.93
C ILE A 150 -14.13 6.29 19.37
N PRO A 151 -14.74 5.61 20.37
CA PRO A 151 -14.26 5.67 21.75
C PRO A 151 -12.85 5.11 21.89
N GLY A 152 -11.97 5.78 22.66
CA GLY A 152 -10.58 5.36 22.83
C GLY A 152 -10.42 4.02 23.53
N ASP A 153 -11.38 3.61 24.39
CA ASP A 153 -11.37 2.34 25.12
C ASP A 153 -11.58 1.10 24.22
N VAL A 154 -12.11 1.28 23.02
CA VAL A 154 -12.27 0.20 22.01
C VAL A 154 -11.09 0.14 21.04
N ILE A 155 -10.14 1.08 21.11
CA ILE A 155 -8.97 1.16 20.25
C ILE A 155 -7.79 0.48 20.94
N LEU A 156 -7.23 -0.53 20.30
CA LEU A 156 -5.98 -1.17 20.67
C LEU A 156 -4.87 -0.69 19.73
N MET A 157 -3.67 -0.44 20.24
CA MET A 157 -2.54 0.03 19.44
C MET A 157 -1.36 -0.95 19.49
N GLU A 158 -0.76 -1.18 18.34
CA GLU A 158 0.52 -1.83 18.16
C GLU A 158 1.46 -0.83 17.46
N SER A 159 2.44 -0.31 18.19
CA SER A 159 3.28 0.83 17.79
C SER A 159 4.75 0.46 17.51
N LYS A 160 5.10 -0.84 17.42
CA LYS A 160 6.50 -1.29 17.31
C LYS A 160 6.90 -1.77 15.93
N SER A 161 5.95 -2.23 15.13
CA SER A 161 6.18 -2.85 13.83
C SER A 161 6.74 -1.88 12.80
N LEU A 162 7.74 -2.30 12.03
CA LEU A 162 8.40 -1.51 10.99
C LEU A 162 8.15 -2.06 9.57
N ASN A 163 7.44 -3.16 9.47
CA ASN A 163 7.08 -3.81 8.21
C ASN A 163 5.87 -4.74 8.40
N THR A 164 5.26 -5.20 7.31
CA THR A 164 4.01 -5.99 7.35
C THR A 164 4.16 -7.33 8.07
N TYR A 165 5.33 -7.95 8.05
CA TYR A 165 5.58 -9.17 8.82
C TYR A 165 5.53 -8.91 10.32
N GLU A 166 6.20 -7.87 10.78
CA GLU A 166 6.17 -7.44 12.19
C GLU A 166 4.77 -7.01 12.62
N ASN A 167 4.00 -6.31 11.75
CA ASN A 167 2.60 -6.02 12.01
C ASN A 167 1.84 -7.31 12.37
N ALA A 168 1.99 -8.37 11.58
CA ALA A 168 1.30 -9.63 11.84
C ALA A 168 1.78 -10.32 13.13
N VAL A 169 3.08 -10.34 13.39
CA VAL A 169 3.64 -10.97 14.60
C VAL A 169 3.16 -10.27 15.85
N TYR A 170 3.29 -8.93 15.93
CA TYR A 170 2.91 -8.19 17.14
C TYR A 170 1.39 -8.06 17.29
N THR A 171 0.65 -7.98 16.20
CA THR A 171 -0.81 -8.08 16.22
C THR A 171 -1.24 -9.42 16.85
N LYS A 172 -0.65 -10.54 16.40
CA LYS A 172 -0.94 -11.87 16.94
C LYS A 172 -0.76 -11.93 18.45
N GLU A 173 0.34 -11.39 18.98
CA GLU A 173 0.60 -11.35 20.43
C GLU A 173 -0.50 -10.63 21.22
N ILE A 174 -1.03 -9.53 20.68
CA ILE A 174 -2.12 -8.77 21.30
C ILE A 174 -3.42 -9.57 21.25
N LEU A 175 -3.74 -10.16 20.09
CA LEU A 175 -4.95 -10.96 19.90
C LEU A 175 -4.99 -12.19 20.81
N GLU A 176 -3.86 -12.91 20.95
CA GLU A 176 -3.75 -14.08 21.82
C GLU A 176 -3.96 -13.72 23.30
N ARG A 177 -3.34 -12.62 23.78
CA ARG A 177 -3.56 -12.13 25.16
C ARG A 177 -5.02 -11.77 25.43
N ARG A 178 -5.73 -11.28 24.42
CA ARG A 178 -7.16 -10.91 24.47
C ARG A 178 -8.10 -12.06 24.14
N LYS A 179 -7.57 -13.23 23.76
CA LYS A 179 -8.34 -14.42 23.30
C LYS A 179 -9.22 -14.16 22.07
N ILE A 180 -8.81 -13.20 21.22
CA ILE A 180 -9.47 -12.85 19.96
C ILE A 180 -9.00 -13.83 18.89
N LYS A 181 -9.95 -14.47 18.20
CA LYS A 181 -9.66 -15.53 17.20
C LYS A 181 -9.96 -15.11 15.77
N LYS A 182 -11.02 -14.34 15.57
CA LYS A 182 -11.51 -13.96 14.23
C LYS A 182 -11.41 -12.46 14.04
N ILE A 183 -10.71 -12.04 13.00
CA ILE A 183 -10.46 -10.62 12.72
C ILE A 183 -10.86 -10.23 11.30
N LEU A 184 -11.25 -8.98 11.11
CA LEU A 184 -11.26 -8.32 9.82
C LEU A 184 -9.91 -7.64 9.60
N LEU A 185 -9.25 -7.93 8.50
CA LEU A 185 -8.00 -7.28 8.13
C LEU A 185 -8.30 -6.17 7.13
N VAL A 186 -8.11 -4.90 7.55
CA VAL A 186 -8.34 -3.72 6.73
C VAL A 186 -7.00 -3.16 6.25
N THR A 187 -6.84 -3.09 4.95
CA THR A 187 -5.72 -2.45 4.25
C THR A 187 -6.12 -2.13 2.82
N SER A 188 -5.26 -1.44 2.04
CA SER A 188 -5.58 -1.18 0.64
C SER A 188 -5.75 -2.46 -0.17
N ALA A 189 -6.64 -2.44 -1.14
CA ALA A 189 -6.97 -3.60 -1.98
C ALA A 189 -5.74 -4.17 -2.68
N ALA A 190 -4.85 -3.31 -3.20
CA ALA A 190 -3.60 -3.73 -3.81
C ALA A 190 -2.63 -4.42 -2.83
N HIS A 191 -2.63 -4.00 -1.55
CA HIS A 191 -1.79 -4.58 -0.50
C HIS A 191 -2.41 -5.83 0.15
N MET A 192 -3.70 -6.04 0.01
CA MET A 192 -4.46 -7.12 0.67
C MET A 192 -3.89 -8.52 0.39
N PRO A 193 -3.53 -8.92 -0.85
CA PRO A 193 -3.03 -10.27 -1.10
C PRO A 193 -1.80 -10.62 -0.27
N ARG A 194 -0.82 -9.72 -0.20
CA ARG A 194 0.43 -9.93 0.56
C ARG A 194 0.17 -9.91 2.07
N SER A 195 -0.60 -8.95 2.55
CA SER A 195 -0.91 -8.83 3.98
C SER A 195 -1.68 -10.03 4.50
N LEU A 196 -2.74 -10.43 3.81
CA LEU A 196 -3.58 -11.56 4.21
C LEU A 196 -2.79 -12.88 4.25
N ALA A 197 -1.90 -13.11 3.27
CA ALA A 197 -1.05 -14.30 3.26
C ALA A 197 -0.13 -14.34 4.48
N ILE A 198 0.47 -13.21 4.88
CA ILE A 198 1.32 -13.11 6.08
C ILE A 198 0.50 -13.39 7.35
N PHE A 199 -0.65 -12.74 7.51
CA PHE A 199 -1.49 -12.90 8.70
C PHE A 199 -1.99 -14.34 8.84
N ARG A 200 -2.43 -14.98 7.75
CA ARG A 200 -2.84 -16.38 7.74
C ARG A 200 -1.69 -17.33 8.03
N LYS A 201 -0.50 -17.05 7.53
CA LYS A 201 0.70 -17.85 7.84
C LYS A 201 1.08 -17.79 9.33
N GLN A 202 0.80 -16.66 10.01
CA GLN A 202 0.93 -16.57 11.46
C GLN A 202 -0.19 -17.32 12.22
N GLY A 203 -1.12 -17.97 11.54
CA GLY A 203 -2.20 -18.76 12.13
C GLY A 203 -3.45 -17.94 12.51
N MET A 204 -3.55 -16.69 12.09
CA MET A 204 -4.72 -15.86 12.38
C MET A 204 -5.89 -16.17 11.42
N ASN A 205 -7.11 -16.25 11.94
CA ASN A 205 -8.34 -16.34 11.15
C ASN A 205 -8.72 -14.94 10.65
N ALA A 206 -8.02 -14.47 9.60
CA ALA A 206 -8.19 -13.16 9.02
C ALA A 206 -9.12 -13.19 7.79
N ILE A 207 -10.17 -12.38 7.85
CA ILE A 207 -11.11 -12.11 6.76
C ILE A 207 -10.66 -10.82 6.08
N PRO A 208 -10.48 -10.79 4.74
CA PRO A 208 -10.09 -9.58 4.03
C PRO A 208 -11.21 -8.53 4.03
N ALA A 209 -10.87 -7.31 4.36
CA ALA A 209 -11.72 -6.13 4.24
C ALA A 209 -10.95 -5.04 3.47
N PRO A 210 -10.83 -5.19 2.13
CA PRO A 210 -10.04 -4.29 1.29
C PRO A 210 -10.68 -2.90 1.21
N ALA A 211 -9.83 -1.88 1.34
CA ALA A 211 -10.13 -0.46 1.15
C ALA A 211 -9.28 0.12 0.02
N ASP A 212 -9.35 1.42 -0.20
CA ASP A 212 -8.48 2.15 -1.14
C ASP A 212 -8.41 1.47 -2.53
N LEU A 213 -9.56 1.13 -3.13
CA LEU A 213 -9.63 0.61 -4.49
C LEU A 213 -9.31 1.73 -5.48
N LEU A 214 -8.20 1.61 -6.20
CA LEU A 214 -7.72 2.62 -7.14
C LEU A 214 -8.40 2.53 -8.51
N VAL A 215 -8.93 1.35 -8.87
CA VAL A 215 -9.53 1.12 -10.19
C VAL A 215 -10.96 0.60 -10.04
N SER A 216 -11.94 1.47 -10.34
CA SER A 216 -13.34 1.10 -10.44
C SER A 216 -13.65 0.38 -11.76
N ASP A 217 -14.78 -0.34 -11.82
CA ASP A 217 -15.26 -0.95 -13.07
C ASP A 217 -15.48 0.09 -14.17
N ARG A 218 -15.91 1.28 -13.77
CA ARG A 218 -16.09 2.41 -14.69
C ARG A 218 -14.75 2.86 -15.30
N ASN A 219 -13.67 2.99 -14.51
CA ASN A 219 -12.35 3.38 -15.02
C ASN A 219 -11.83 2.41 -16.11
N LEU A 220 -12.13 1.11 -16.00
CA LEU A 220 -11.73 0.12 -17.00
C LEU A 220 -12.44 0.31 -18.34
N ILE A 221 -13.66 0.83 -18.31
CA ILE A 221 -14.48 1.04 -19.51
C ILE A 221 -14.23 2.44 -20.10
N GLU A 222 -14.12 3.47 -19.26
CA GLU A 222 -14.02 4.89 -19.67
C GLU A 222 -12.90 5.18 -20.67
N SER A 223 -11.73 4.54 -20.51
CA SER A 223 -10.61 4.70 -21.44
C SER A 223 -10.92 4.25 -22.89
N SER A 224 -12.09 3.65 -23.13
CA SER A 224 -12.52 3.14 -24.42
C SER A 224 -13.85 3.73 -24.93
N LEU A 225 -14.57 4.53 -24.10
CA LEU A 225 -15.93 4.97 -24.40
C LEU A 225 -15.99 6.06 -25.47
N THR A 226 -15.12 7.05 -25.43
CA THR A 226 -15.10 8.16 -26.38
C THR A 226 -13.77 8.24 -27.14
N THR A 227 -13.77 8.96 -28.27
CA THR A 227 -12.55 9.19 -29.05
C THR A 227 -11.53 10.00 -28.23
N GLU A 228 -12.01 10.99 -27.48
CA GLU A 228 -11.19 11.85 -26.63
C GLU A 228 -10.52 11.03 -25.51
N SER A 229 -11.27 10.19 -24.81
CA SER A 229 -10.72 9.34 -23.75
C SER A 229 -9.70 8.32 -24.30
N ARG A 230 -9.92 7.80 -25.51
CA ARG A 230 -8.94 6.94 -26.18
C ARG A 230 -7.65 7.68 -26.50
N ILE A 231 -7.73 8.89 -27.06
CA ILE A 231 -6.53 9.69 -27.37
C ILE A 231 -5.77 9.99 -26.09
N LEU A 232 -6.44 10.50 -25.04
CA LEU A 232 -5.83 10.81 -23.75
C LEU A 232 -5.18 9.58 -23.10
N SER A 233 -5.77 8.40 -23.26
CA SER A 233 -5.23 7.16 -22.67
C SER A 233 -3.90 6.69 -23.28
N PHE A 234 -3.42 7.28 -24.38
CA PHE A 234 -2.10 7.01 -24.94
C PHE A 234 -1.01 7.90 -24.38
N PHE A 235 -1.38 9.06 -23.81
CA PHE A 235 -0.39 9.97 -23.23
C PHE A 235 0.02 9.53 -21.81
N PRO A 236 1.31 9.72 -21.46
CA PRO A 236 1.79 9.41 -20.13
C PRO A 236 1.25 10.39 -19.09
N ASP A 237 0.86 9.89 -17.92
CA ASP A 237 0.45 10.70 -16.78
C ASP A 237 1.11 10.23 -15.48
N THR A 238 1.17 11.12 -14.50
CA THR A 238 1.86 10.88 -13.22
C THR A 238 1.10 9.92 -12.32
N GLU A 239 -0.22 9.91 -12.33
CA GLU A 239 -1.04 9.01 -11.53
C GLU A 239 -0.88 7.55 -12.00
N SER A 240 -0.84 7.32 -13.31
CA SER A 240 -0.55 6.01 -13.88
C SER A 240 0.87 5.52 -13.53
N LEU A 241 1.86 6.42 -13.52
CA LEU A 241 3.23 6.08 -13.10
C LEU A 241 3.28 5.68 -11.62
N ASP A 242 2.55 6.40 -10.77
CA ASP A 242 2.45 6.07 -9.34
C ASP A 242 1.76 4.73 -9.12
N ARG A 243 0.60 4.49 -9.72
CA ARG A 243 -0.11 3.20 -9.68
C ARG A 243 0.77 2.04 -10.13
N THR A 244 1.51 2.21 -11.23
CA THR A 244 2.47 1.21 -11.71
C THR A 244 3.55 0.96 -10.66
N THR A 245 4.09 2.00 -10.05
CA THR A 245 5.09 1.89 -8.98
C THR A 245 4.54 1.17 -7.76
N GLN A 246 3.29 1.45 -7.37
CA GLN A 246 2.61 0.74 -6.28
C GLN A 246 2.45 -0.75 -6.59
N ALA A 247 2.04 -1.11 -7.82
CA ALA A 247 1.94 -2.51 -8.23
C ALA A 247 3.30 -3.22 -8.16
N PHE A 248 4.36 -2.60 -8.68
CA PHE A 248 5.73 -3.15 -8.59
C PHE A 248 6.18 -3.33 -7.13
N LYS A 249 5.87 -2.37 -6.25
CA LYS A 249 6.15 -2.48 -4.82
C LYS A 249 5.51 -3.73 -4.21
N GLU A 250 4.27 -4.04 -4.55
CA GLU A 250 3.57 -5.21 -4.04
C GLU A 250 4.12 -6.53 -4.63
N TYR A 251 4.43 -6.58 -5.94
CA TYR A 251 5.04 -7.76 -6.56
C TYR A 251 6.43 -8.05 -5.99
N ILE A 252 7.29 -7.04 -5.91
CA ILE A 252 8.64 -7.18 -5.34
C ILE A 252 8.55 -7.54 -3.86
N GLY A 253 7.66 -6.88 -3.10
CA GLY A 253 7.42 -7.20 -1.69
C GLY A 253 6.99 -8.64 -1.49
N THR A 254 6.04 -9.13 -2.29
CA THR A 254 5.57 -10.52 -2.26
C THR A 254 6.72 -11.50 -2.57
N PHE A 255 7.52 -11.23 -3.60
CA PHE A 255 8.66 -12.05 -3.97
C PHE A 255 9.70 -12.14 -2.84
N VAL A 256 10.11 -10.99 -2.29
CA VAL A 256 11.08 -10.92 -1.18
C VAL A 256 10.57 -11.64 0.07
N TYR A 257 9.28 -11.50 0.39
CA TYR A 257 8.70 -12.14 1.56
C TYR A 257 8.55 -13.66 1.40
N ARG A 258 8.32 -14.15 0.17
CA ARG A 258 8.42 -15.58 -0.15
C ARG A 258 9.81 -16.12 0.07
N LEU A 259 10.85 -15.44 -0.43
CA LEU A 259 12.25 -15.85 -0.24
C LEU A 259 12.65 -15.91 1.24
N LYS A 260 12.04 -15.07 2.08
CA LYS A 260 12.25 -15.07 3.53
C LYS A 260 11.42 -16.10 4.28
N GLY A 261 10.55 -16.82 3.61
CA GLY A 261 9.63 -17.73 4.25
C GLY A 261 8.57 -17.04 5.12
N TRP A 262 8.23 -15.77 4.85
CA TRP A 262 7.20 -15.00 5.57
C TRP A 262 5.80 -15.12 4.95
N LEU A 263 5.73 -15.61 3.70
CA LEU A 263 4.50 -15.97 2.97
C LEU A 263 4.35 -17.48 2.83
#